data_9a326b52d2ee73794aa91344e33ff611
#
_entry.id   9a326b52d2ee73794aa91344e33ff611
#
_cell.length_a   1.000
_cell.length_b   1.000
_cell.length_c   1.000
_cell.angle_alpha   90.00
_cell.angle_beta   90.00
_cell.angle_gamma   90.00
#
_symmetry.space_group_name_H-M   'P 1'
#
loop_
_entity.id
_entity.type
_entity.pdbx_description
1 polymer ?
#
loop_
_entity_poly.entity_id
_entity_poly.type
_entity_poly.pdbx_seq_one_letter_code
_entity_poly.pdbx_strand_id
1 'polypeptide(L)'
;MINVEVNKLVELAEKQKSLDCLCYEKAGIKEYDDNVKYLCLAVELGELANEVQVWKYWKANKNIDKSKIKKEFADCLHFALSNLNHFTKAQDGESGKRRRVRLLKMALEEYEYFKTFMVSKEEKDEFLIEELTGAFRHVNNGFSYKSLEHLLNIGHLLDMTFDDMVEAYNEVYADNLMRVQGDY
;
A
#
# COMPACT_ATOMS: atom_id res chain seq x y z
N MET A 1 20.36 -4.29 6.11
CA MET A 1 19.36 -3.47 5.41
C MET A 1 17.95 -4.00 5.65
N ILE A 2 17.60 -5.20 5.26
CA ILE A 2 16.24 -5.80 5.44
C ILE A 2 15.64 -5.61 6.86
N ASN A 3 16.40 -5.81 7.91
CA ASN A 3 15.87 -5.65 9.29
C ASN A 3 15.46 -4.21 9.64
N VAL A 4 16.11 -3.21 9.08
CA VAL A 4 15.78 -1.79 9.30
C VAL A 4 14.48 -1.47 8.55
N GLU A 5 14.34 -1.93 7.32
CA GLU A 5 13.14 -1.71 6.49
C GLU A 5 11.93 -2.47 7.04
N VAL A 6 12.12 -3.71 7.53
CA VAL A 6 11.06 -4.44 8.26
C VAL A 6 10.57 -3.63 9.46
N ASN A 7 11.47 -3.05 10.26
CA ASN A 7 11.08 -2.26 11.41
C ASN A 7 10.28 -1.01 11.02
N LYS A 8 10.67 -0.33 9.92
CA LYS A 8 9.91 0.81 9.38
C LYS A 8 8.50 0.37 8.95
N LEU A 9 8.34 -0.74 8.21
CA LEU A 9 7.02 -1.24 7.84
C LEU A 9 6.18 -1.65 9.07
N VAL A 10 6.79 -2.24 10.09
CA VAL A 10 6.11 -2.55 11.34
C VAL A 10 5.60 -1.27 12.02
N GLU A 11 6.41 -0.22 12.03
CA GLU A 11 6.00 1.09 12.57
C GLU A 11 4.83 1.68 11.78
N LEU A 12 4.88 1.65 10.43
CA LEU A 12 3.76 2.11 9.60
C LEU A 12 2.50 1.29 9.86
N ALA A 13 2.60 -0.04 9.99
CA ALA A 13 1.46 -0.90 10.28
C ALA A 13 0.84 -0.60 11.66
N GLU A 14 1.63 -0.26 12.68
CA GLU A 14 1.11 0.14 14.00
C GLU A 14 0.47 1.54 13.94
N LYS A 15 1.06 2.50 13.19
CA LYS A 15 0.42 3.80 12.92
C LYS A 15 -0.93 3.63 12.24
N GLN A 16 -0.98 2.77 11.19
CA GLN A 16 -2.23 2.50 10.48
C GLN A 16 -3.29 1.90 11.40
N LYS A 17 -2.91 0.95 12.25
CA LYS A 17 -3.84 0.36 13.22
C LYS A 17 -4.44 1.41 14.15
N SER A 18 -3.63 2.37 14.59
CA SER A 18 -4.08 3.47 15.45
C SER A 18 -5.05 4.40 14.72
N LEU A 19 -4.75 4.74 13.45
CA LEU A 19 -5.62 5.56 12.61
C LEU A 19 -6.95 4.85 12.34
N ASP A 20 -6.93 3.55 12.00
CA ASP A 20 -8.14 2.76 11.78
C ASP A 20 -9.06 2.77 13.02
N CYS A 21 -8.48 2.61 14.22
CA CYS A 21 -9.25 2.67 15.45
C CYS A 21 -9.93 4.03 15.65
N LEU A 22 -9.24 5.14 15.37
CA LEU A 22 -9.82 6.49 15.45
C LEU A 22 -10.95 6.67 14.42
N CYS A 23 -10.77 6.17 13.19
CA CYS A 23 -11.81 6.21 12.15
C CYS A 23 -13.06 5.42 12.58
N TYR A 24 -12.89 4.23 13.16
CA TYR A 24 -14.01 3.41 13.65
C TYR A 24 -14.74 4.08 14.81
N GLU A 25 -14.00 4.66 15.75
CA GLU A 25 -14.57 5.41 16.88
C GLU A 25 -15.41 6.59 16.37
N LYS A 26 -14.86 7.40 15.45
CA LYS A 26 -15.57 8.55 14.84
C LYS A 26 -16.83 8.10 14.09
N ALA A 27 -16.76 6.99 13.36
CA ALA A 27 -17.89 6.42 12.62
C ALA A 27 -18.94 5.72 13.54
N GLY A 28 -18.65 5.53 14.83
CA GLY A 28 -19.52 4.82 15.76
C GLY A 28 -19.65 3.33 15.46
N ILE A 29 -18.66 2.73 14.85
CA ILE A 29 -18.63 1.31 14.47
C ILE A 29 -17.46 0.60 15.16
N LYS A 30 -17.55 -0.73 15.28
CA LYS A 30 -16.44 -1.52 15.83
C LYS A 30 -15.36 -1.80 14.79
N GLU A 31 -15.76 -2.05 13.58
CA GLU A 31 -14.91 -2.40 12.45
C GLU A 31 -15.73 -2.42 11.15
N TYR A 32 -15.07 -2.16 10.02
CA TYR A 32 -15.67 -2.38 8.71
C TYR A 32 -15.66 -3.86 8.33
N ASP A 33 -16.66 -4.25 7.53
CA ASP A 33 -16.70 -5.54 6.84
C ASP A 33 -15.48 -5.75 5.93
N ASP A 34 -15.06 -7.00 5.75
CA ASP A 34 -13.92 -7.35 4.90
C ASP A 34 -14.08 -6.85 3.47
N ASN A 35 -15.30 -6.94 2.92
CA ASN A 35 -15.57 -6.47 1.55
C ASN A 35 -15.38 -4.96 1.42
N VAL A 36 -15.72 -4.18 2.46
CA VAL A 36 -15.48 -2.72 2.45
C VAL A 36 -13.98 -2.42 2.45
N LYS A 37 -13.19 -3.12 3.25
CA LYS A 37 -11.73 -2.96 3.30
C LYS A 37 -11.06 -3.30 1.97
N TYR A 38 -11.51 -4.39 1.35
CA TYR A 38 -11.02 -4.78 0.03
C TYR A 38 -11.42 -3.77 -1.03
N LEU A 39 -12.66 -3.28 -0.98
CA LEU A 39 -13.15 -2.26 -1.90
C LEU A 39 -12.35 -0.96 -1.78
N CYS A 40 -12.03 -0.51 -0.56
CA CYS A 40 -11.20 0.69 -0.35
C CYS A 40 -9.85 0.55 -1.07
N LEU A 41 -9.12 -0.54 -0.83
CA LEU A 41 -7.84 -0.76 -1.54
C LEU A 41 -8.02 -0.83 -3.06
N ALA A 42 -9.10 -1.47 -3.55
CA ALA A 42 -9.36 -1.56 -4.98
C ALA A 42 -9.64 -0.18 -5.61
N VAL A 43 -10.34 0.70 -4.90
CA VAL A 43 -10.59 2.07 -5.35
C VAL A 43 -9.29 2.85 -5.47
N GLU A 44 -8.46 2.85 -4.44
CA GLU A 44 -7.17 3.56 -4.46
C GLU A 44 -6.20 3.01 -5.53
N LEU A 45 -6.17 1.70 -5.73
CA LEU A 45 -5.42 1.11 -6.84
C LEU A 45 -5.93 1.61 -8.20
N GLY A 46 -7.24 1.82 -8.35
CA GLY A 46 -7.85 2.40 -9.54
C GLY A 46 -7.43 3.87 -9.72
N GLU A 47 -7.38 4.66 -8.64
CA GLU A 47 -6.93 6.04 -8.66
C GLU A 47 -5.44 6.13 -9.00
N LEU A 48 -4.59 5.32 -8.38
CA LEU A 48 -3.18 5.21 -8.73
C LEU A 48 -2.98 4.82 -10.21
N ALA A 49 -3.69 3.81 -10.71
CA ALA A 49 -3.63 3.41 -12.12
C ALA A 49 -4.05 4.54 -13.06
N ASN A 50 -5.04 5.35 -12.66
CA ASN A 50 -5.49 6.52 -13.43
C ASN A 50 -4.44 7.62 -13.50
N GLU A 51 -3.70 7.87 -12.44
CA GLU A 51 -2.63 8.88 -12.41
C GLU A 51 -1.37 8.38 -13.15
N VAL A 52 -0.98 7.12 -13.00
CA VAL A 52 0.16 6.51 -13.71
C VAL A 52 -0.10 6.40 -15.23
N GLN A 53 -1.34 6.16 -15.64
CA GLN A 53 -1.82 6.15 -17.02
C GLN A 53 -1.15 5.13 -17.96
N VAL A 54 -0.41 4.14 -17.48
CA VAL A 54 0.28 3.13 -18.32
C VAL A 54 -0.71 2.34 -19.20
N TRP A 55 -1.88 2.02 -18.70
CA TRP A 55 -2.93 1.29 -19.39
C TRP A 55 -3.64 2.10 -20.50
N LYS A 56 -3.44 3.43 -20.54
CA LYS A 56 -4.04 4.32 -21.55
C LYS A 56 -3.18 4.34 -22.83
N TYR A 57 -3.01 3.17 -23.45
CA TYR A 57 -2.17 2.98 -24.64
C TYR A 57 -2.57 3.86 -25.84
N TRP A 58 -3.83 4.33 -25.89
CA TRP A 58 -4.33 5.20 -26.95
C TRP A 58 -3.96 6.68 -26.79
N LYS A 59 -3.41 7.06 -25.61
CA LYS A 59 -2.97 8.44 -25.38
C LYS A 59 -1.53 8.63 -25.83
N ALA A 60 -1.34 9.45 -26.88
CA ALA A 60 0.00 9.83 -27.34
C ALA A 60 0.73 10.74 -26.32
N ASN A 61 -0.01 11.64 -25.67
CA ASN A 61 0.51 12.54 -24.63
C ASN A 61 -0.19 12.24 -23.30
N LYS A 62 0.56 11.73 -22.33
CA LYS A 62 0.11 11.49 -20.95
C LYS A 62 0.52 12.70 -20.11
N ASN A 63 -0.42 13.35 -19.44
CA ASN A 63 -0.12 14.38 -18.45
C ASN A 63 0.09 13.70 -17.11
N ILE A 64 1.34 13.42 -16.77
CA ILE A 64 1.75 12.71 -15.57
C ILE A 64 2.09 13.72 -14.47
N ASP A 65 1.36 13.67 -13.37
CA ASP A 65 1.62 14.45 -12.17
C ASP A 65 2.22 13.54 -11.07
N LYS A 66 3.53 13.69 -10.86
CA LYS A 66 4.26 12.88 -9.88
C LYS A 66 3.78 13.10 -8.44
N SER A 67 3.30 14.28 -8.11
CA SER A 67 2.77 14.59 -6.77
C SER A 67 1.48 13.82 -6.51
N LYS A 68 0.58 13.76 -7.50
CA LYS A 68 -0.63 12.96 -7.41
C LYS A 68 -0.32 11.48 -7.33
N ILE A 69 0.60 10.99 -8.18
CA ILE A 69 1.02 9.59 -8.13
C ILE A 69 1.56 9.23 -6.73
N LYS A 70 2.42 10.09 -6.14
CA LYS A 70 2.95 9.88 -4.78
C LYS A 70 1.83 9.77 -3.75
N LYS A 71 0.81 10.65 -3.87
CA LYS A 71 -0.36 10.65 -2.98
C LYS A 71 -1.17 9.37 -3.13
N GLU A 72 -1.60 9.02 -4.34
CA GLU A 72 -2.43 7.83 -4.57
C GLU A 72 -1.66 6.53 -4.23
N PHE A 73 -0.35 6.50 -4.44
CA PHE A 73 0.50 5.42 -3.95
C PHE A 73 0.45 5.29 -2.42
N ALA A 74 0.53 6.42 -1.71
CA ALA A 74 0.45 6.42 -0.25
C ALA A 74 -0.93 5.98 0.25
N ASP A 75 -2.03 6.40 -0.40
CA ASP A 75 -3.38 5.96 -0.08
C ASP A 75 -3.53 4.44 -0.27
N CYS A 76 -2.98 3.87 -1.36
CA CYS A 76 -2.88 2.42 -1.54
C CYS A 76 -2.13 1.74 -0.38
N LEU A 77 -1.00 2.31 0.05
CA LEU A 77 -0.18 1.75 1.12
C LEU A 77 -0.93 1.77 2.47
N HIS A 78 -1.70 2.83 2.75
CA HIS A 78 -2.58 2.92 3.91
C HIS A 78 -3.57 1.74 3.96
N PHE A 79 -4.32 1.51 2.88
CA PHE A 79 -5.31 0.44 2.86
C PHE A 79 -4.68 -0.96 2.78
N ALA A 80 -3.53 -1.14 2.15
CA ALA A 80 -2.80 -2.41 2.17
C ALA A 80 -2.35 -2.79 3.58
N LEU A 81 -1.84 -1.83 4.36
CA LEU A 81 -1.44 -2.04 5.76
C LEU A 81 -2.66 -2.23 6.67
N SER A 82 -3.78 -1.52 6.43
CA SER A 82 -5.04 -1.74 7.13
C SER A 82 -5.55 -3.17 6.92
N ASN A 83 -5.58 -3.65 5.68
CA ASN A 83 -5.97 -5.02 5.33
C ASN A 83 -5.04 -6.06 5.98
N LEU A 84 -3.73 -5.82 5.99
CA LEU A 84 -2.76 -6.69 6.65
C LEU A 84 -2.98 -6.75 8.16
N ASN A 85 -3.24 -5.61 8.80
CA ASN A 85 -3.56 -5.54 10.23
C ASN A 85 -4.82 -6.34 10.55
N HIS A 86 -5.88 -6.15 9.75
CA HIS A 86 -7.13 -6.87 9.90
C HIS A 86 -6.94 -8.39 9.74
N PHE A 87 -6.27 -8.83 8.69
CA PHE A 87 -6.00 -10.24 8.44
C PHE A 87 -5.20 -10.92 9.57
N THR A 88 -4.33 -10.16 10.25
CA THR A 88 -3.52 -10.68 11.35
C THR A 88 -4.20 -10.56 12.72
N LYS A 89 -5.27 -9.76 12.84
CA LYS A 89 -6.03 -9.56 14.08
C LYS A 89 -6.77 -10.81 14.57
N ALA A 90 -7.25 -11.64 13.65
CA ALA A 90 -7.97 -12.89 13.97
C ALA A 90 -7.15 -13.86 14.86
N GLN A 91 -5.85 -13.58 15.07
CA GLN A 91 -4.94 -14.28 15.96
C GLN A 91 -4.40 -13.31 16.99
N ASP A 92 -5.29 -12.79 17.87
CA ASP A 92 -4.95 -11.78 18.86
C ASP A 92 -3.76 -12.16 19.77
N GLY A 93 -3.06 -11.13 20.24
CA GLY A 93 -1.90 -11.24 21.11
C GLY A 93 -0.57 -11.40 20.36
N GLU A 94 0.39 -12.01 21.03
CA GLU A 94 1.76 -12.20 20.54
C GLU A 94 1.83 -13.01 19.23
N SER A 95 0.86 -13.91 19.00
CA SER A 95 0.75 -14.71 17.79
C SER A 95 0.44 -13.86 16.54
N GLY A 96 -0.55 -12.95 16.62
CA GLY A 96 -0.92 -12.04 15.53
C GLY A 96 0.20 -11.06 15.19
N LYS A 97 0.88 -10.51 16.20
CA LYS A 97 2.02 -9.62 16.03
C LYS A 97 3.18 -10.31 15.29
N ARG A 98 3.55 -11.52 15.71
CA ARG A 98 4.59 -12.32 15.04
C ARG A 98 4.22 -12.67 13.61
N ARG A 99 2.96 -13.00 13.35
CA ARG A 99 2.46 -13.26 12.00
C ARG A 99 2.60 -12.04 11.11
N ARG A 100 2.18 -10.85 11.59
CA ARG A 100 2.31 -9.59 10.85
C ARG A 100 3.77 -9.30 10.47
N VAL A 101 4.68 -9.33 11.44
CA VAL A 101 6.12 -9.14 11.18
C VAL A 101 6.64 -10.11 10.13
N ARG A 102 6.22 -11.38 10.18
CA ARG A 102 6.63 -12.39 9.18
C ARG A 102 6.11 -12.04 7.78
N LEU A 103 4.86 -11.61 7.65
CA LEU A 103 4.26 -11.26 6.37
C LEU A 103 4.89 -9.97 5.77
N LEU A 104 5.17 -8.98 6.61
CA LEU A 104 5.91 -7.78 6.19
C LEU A 104 7.32 -8.11 5.71
N LYS A 105 7.99 -9.03 6.41
CA LYS A 105 9.30 -9.51 6.01
C LYS A 105 9.25 -10.24 4.66
N MET A 106 8.27 -11.10 4.43
CA MET A 106 8.09 -11.80 3.16
C MET A 106 7.88 -10.80 2.00
N ALA A 107 7.03 -9.78 2.19
CA ALA A 107 6.81 -8.76 1.16
C ALA A 107 8.11 -8.00 0.84
N LEU A 108 8.93 -7.68 1.84
CA LEU A 108 10.22 -7.03 1.62
C LEU A 108 11.26 -7.95 0.98
N GLU A 109 11.29 -9.22 1.29
CA GLU A 109 12.21 -10.18 0.65
C GLU A 109 11.93 -10.29 -0.85
N GLU A 110 10.65 -10.32 -1.25
CA GLU A 110 10.25 -10.32 -2.65
C GLU A 110 10.57 -8.98 -3.33
N TYR A 111 10.32 -7.86 -2.66
CA TYR A 111 10.70 -6.53 -3.15
C TYR A 111 12.22 -6.40 -3.36
N GLU A 112 13.04 -6.87 -2.41
CA GLU A 112 14.51 -6.87 -2.55
C GLU A 112 14.96 -7.75 -3.73
N TYR A 113 14.28 -8.89 -3.94
CA TYR A 113 14.53 -9.74 -5.10
C TYR A 113 14.11 -9.01 -6.39
N PHE A 114 12.94 -8.37 -6.42
CA PHE A 114 12.46 -7.61 -7.58
C PHE A 114 13.46 -6.52 -8.00
N LYS A 115 14.04 -5.80 -7.07
CA LYS A 115 15.05 -4.76 -7.35
C LYS A 115 16.33 -5.30 -8.04
N THR A 116 16.57 -6.60 -8.01
CA THR A 116 17.72 -7.19 -8.71
C THR A 116 17.50 -7.28 -10.23
N PHE A 117 16.25 -7.20 -10.69
CA PHE A 117 15.96 -7.18 -12.12
C PHE A 117 16.31 -5.81 -12.70
N MET A 118 17.07 -5.86 -13.80
CA MET A 118 17.36 -4.66 -14.59
C MET A 118 16.22 -4.43 -15.57
N VAL A 119 15.26 -3.61 -15.14
CA VAL A 119 14.13 -3.21 -16.00
C VAL A 119 14.57 -2.05 -16.89
N SER A 120 14.55 -2.23 -18.20
CA SER A 120 14.81 -1.15 -19.13
C SER A 120 13.69 -0.12 -19.13
N LYS A 121 13.95 1.07 -19.64
CA LYS A 121 12.94 2.12 -19.69
C LYS A 121 11.74 1.73 -20.57
N GLU A 122 11.98 0.96 -21.59
CA GLU A 122 10.98 0.47 -22.54
C GLU A 122 10.06 -0.59 -21.92
N GLU A 123 10.59 -1.42 -21.03
CA GLU A 123 9.85 -2.48 -20.33
C GLU A 123 9.09 -1.96 -19.12
N LYS A 124 9.41 -0.77 -18.62
CA LYS A 124 8.87 -0.23 -17.39
C LYS A 124 7.34 -0.14 -17.34
N ASP A 125 6.72 0.29 -18.44
CA ASP A 125 5.26 0.37 -18.55
C ASP A 125 4.61 -1.03 -18.49
N GLU A 126 5.24 -2.05 -19.08
CA GLU A 126 4.78 -3.44 -19.04
C GLU A 126 4.83 -4.00 -17.62
N PHE A 127 5.95 -3.86 -16.94
CA PHE A 127 6.08 -4.26 -15.53
C PHE A 127 5.12 -3.51 -14.61
N LEU A 128 4.87 -2.22 -14.83
CA LEU A 128 3.88 -1.46 -14.07
C LEU A 128 2.45 -2.01 -14.26
N ILE A 129 2.09 -2.44 -15.47
CA ILE A 129 0.81 -3.08 -15.74
C ILE A 129 0.71 -4.43 -15.03
N GLU A 130 1.79 -5.23 -15.07
CA GLU A 130 1.84 -6.53 -14.38
C GLU A 130 1.69 -6.37 -12.87
N GLU A 131 2.44 -5.45 -12.25
CA GLU A 131 2.40 -5.21 -10.82
C GLU A 131 1.05 -4.63 -10.37
N LEU A 132 0.47 -3.67 -11.10
CA LEU A 132 -0.88 -3.18 -10.83
C LEU A 132 -1.92 -4.30 -10.93
N THR A 133 -1.85 -5.11 -11.99
CA THR A 133 -2.76 -6.26 -12.16
C THR A 133 -2.59 -7.28 -11.04
N GLY A 134 -1.37 -7.54 -10.61
CA GLY A 134 -1.04 -8.40 -9.48
C GLY A 134 -1.63 -7.87 -8.17
N ALA A 135 -1.47 -6.57 -7.90
CA ALA A 135 -2.06 -5.92 -6.73
C ALA A 135 -3.58 -6.08 -6.69
N PHE A 136 -4.28 -5.77 -7.79
CA PHE A 136 -5.74 -5.96 -7.91
C PHE A 136 -6.18 -7.41 -7.70
N ARG A 137 -5.44 -8.37 -8.26
CA ARG A 137 -5.75 -9.81 -8.12
C ARG A 137 -5.71 -10.27 -6.67
N HIS A 138 -4.84 -9.69 -5.87
CA HIS A 138 -4.62 -10.08 -4.50
C HIS A 138 -5.43 -9.29 -3.46
N VAL A 139 -6.20 -8.28 -3.87
CA VAL A 139 -7.07 -7.50 -2.96
C VAL A 139 -8.02 -8.40 -2.17
N ASN A 140 -8.69 -9.35 -2.84
CA ASN A 140 -9.78 -10.15 -2.26
C ASN A 140 -9.35 -11.54 -1.76
N ASN A 141 -8.08 -11.91 -1.86
CA ASN A 141 -7.67 -13.31 -1.65
C ASN A 141 -7.21 -13.62 -0.22
N GLY A 142 -7.38 -12.70 0.74
CA GLY A 142 -6.82 -12.85 2.09
C GLY A 142 -5.28 -12.86 2.14
N PHE A 143 -4.62 -12.66 1.00
CA PHE A 143 -3.17 -12.54 0.85
C PHE A 143 -2.74 -11.07 0.84
N SER A 144 -3.18 -10.30 1.85
CA SER A 144 -2.93 -8.86 1.96
C SER A 144 -1.43 -8.49 1.86
N TYR A 145 -0.52 -9.39 2.22
CA TYR A 145 0.91 -9.15 2.04
C TYR A 145 1.34 -9.18 0.57
N LYS A 146 0.64 -9.91 -0.30
CA LYS A 146 0.92 -9.93 -1.75
C LYS A 146 0.54 -8.60 -2.42
N SER A 147 -0.57 -7.98 -2.01
CA SER A 147 -0.89 -6.62 -2.48
C SER A 147 0.18 -5.62 -2.03
N LEU A 148 0.71 -5.75 -0.81
CA LEU A 148 1.80 -4.91 -0.31
C LEU A 148 3.10 -5.14 -1.11
N GLU A 149 3.45 -6.38 -1.42
CA GLU A 149 4.60 -6.74 -2.27
C GLU A 149 4.51 -6.03 -3.63
N HIS A 150 3.39 -6.19 -4.33
CA HIS A 150 3.16 -5.51 -5.60
C HIS A 150 3.25 -3.98 -5.48
N LEU A 151 2.72 -3.40 -4.40
CA LEU A 151 2.83 -1.95 -4.17
C LEU A 151 4.28 -1.51 -3.99
N LEU A 152 5.11 -2.24 -3.25
CA LEU A 152 6.52 -1.91 -3.12
C LEU A 152 7.24 -1.96 -4.48
N ASN A 153 6.93 -2.95 -5.31
CA ASN A 153 7.47 -3.07 -6.67
C ASN A 153 7.01 -1.90 -7.55
N ILE A 154 5.72 -1.52 -7.47
CA ILE A 154 5.18 -0.33 -8.15
C ILE A 154 5.93 0.92 -7.73
N GLY A 155 6.15 1.13 -6.42
CA GLY A 155 6.93 2.26 -5.92
C GLY A 155 8.32 2.32 -6.53
N HIS A 156 9.03 1.19 -6.60
CA HIS A 156 10.34 1.09 -7.25
C HIS A 156 10.27 1.44 -8.74
N LEU A 157 9.29 0.90 -9.47
CA LEU A 157 9.06 1.22 -10.88
C LEU A 157 8.71 2.69 -11.12
N LEU A 158 8.16 3.37 -10.11
CA LEU A 158 7.88 4.81 -10.11
C LEU A 158 9.07 5.67 -9.67
N ASP A 159 10.27 5.09 -9.60
CA ASP A 159 11.51 5.72 -9.17
C ASP A 159 11.51 6.19 -7.70
N MET A 160 10.68 5.59 -6.85
CA MET A 160 10.67 5.85 -5.41
C MET A 160 11.66 4.92 -4.70
N THR A 161 12.49 5.48 -3.84
CA THR A 161 13.23 4.69 -2.87
C THR A 161 12.29 4.18 -1.78
N PHE A 162 12.74 3.20 -0.99
CA PHE A 162 11.95 2.74 0.16
C PHE A 162 11.67 3.88 1.17
N ASP A 163 12.62 4.79 1.35
CA ASP A 163 12.45 5.96 2.23
C ASP A 163 11.45 6.96 1.65
N ASP A 164 11.41 7.16 0.33
CA ASP A 164 10.38 7.98 -0.33
C ASP A 164 8.97 7.40 -0.12
N MET A 165 8.82 6.06 -0.15
CA MET A 165 7.53 5.40 0.12
C MET A 165 7.09 5.60 1.57
N VAL A 166 8.03 5.49 2.52
CA VAL A 166 7.78 5.74 3.95
C VAL A 166 7.41 7.20 4.20
N GLU A 167 8.09 8.14 3.54
CA GLU A 167 7.77 9.57 3.62
C GLU A 167 6.39 9.87 3.07
N ALA A 168 6.05 9.34 1.88
CA ALA A 168 4.74 9.50 1.26
C ALA A 168 3.61 9.02 2.20
N TYR A 169 3.78 7.83 2.81
CA TYR A 169 2.85 7.33 3.81
C TYR A 169 2.68 8.31 4.98
N ASN A 170 3.78 8.83 5.54
CA ASN A 170 3.72 9.70 6.70
C ASN A 170 3.08 11.05 6.40
N GLU A 171 3.25 11.60 5.20
CA GLU A 171 2.57 12.82 4.75
C GLU A 171 1.06 12.64 4.74
N VAL A 172 0.57 11.57 4.09
CA VAL A 172 -0.87 11.26 4.02
C VAL A 172 -1.42 10.85 5.39
N TYR A 173 -0.64 10.15 6.22
CA TYR A 173 -1.02 9.83 7.59
C TYR A 173 -1.31 11.09 8.42
N ALA A 174 -0.47 12.12 8.31
CA ALA A 174 -0.67 13.37 9.03
C ALA A 174 -1.97 14.06 8.59
N ASP A 175 -2.24 14.11 7.29
CA ASP A 175 -3.48 14.68 6.74
C ASP A 175 -4.72 13.88 7.21
N ASN A 176 -4.67 12.57 7.15
CA ASN A 176 -5.76 11.70 7.58
C ASN A 176 -6.02 11.82 9.09
N LEU A 177 -4.97 11.96 9.89
CA LEU A 177 -5.10 12.18 11.33
C LEU A 177 -5.79 13.51 11.63
N MET A 178 -5.42 14.60 10.93
CA MET A 178 -6.10 15.89 11.05
C MET A 178 -7.58 15.80 10.66
N ARG A 179 -7.90 15.10 9.56
CA ARG A 179 -9.30 14.89 9.12
C ARG A 179 -10.12 14.13 10.14
N VAL A 180 -9.56 13.08 10.75
CA VAL A 180 -10.28 12.29 11.76
C VAL A 180 -10.50 13.08 13.05
N GLN A 181 -9.56 13.93 13.44
CA GLN A 181 -9.64 14.76 14.64
C GLN A 181 -10.47 16.05 14.44
N GLY A 182 -10.63 16.50 13.22
CA GLY A 182 -11.44 17.66 12.87
C GLY A 182 -12.92 17.30 12.68
N ASP A 183 -13.78 18.33 12.65
CA ASP A 183 -15.17 18.17 12.21
C ASP A 183 -15.18 18.15 10.66
N TYR A 184 -15.74 17.07 10.11
CA TYR A 184 -16.12 17.02 8.69
C TYR A 184 -17.41 17.77 8.50
#